data_2e1d4d45d163d5a80b831fdcc97e1770
#
_entry.id   2e1d4d45d163d5a80b831fdcc97e1770
#
_cell.length_a   1.000
_cell.length_b   1.000
_cell.length_c   1.000
_cell.angle_alpha   90.00
_cell.angle_beta   90.00
_cell.angle_gamma   90.00
#
_symmetry.space_group_name_H-M   'P 1'
#
loop_
_entity.id
_entity.type
_entity.pdbx_description
1 polymer ?
#
loop_
_entity_poly.entity_id
_entity_poly.type
_entity_poly.pdbx_seq_one_letter_code
_entity_poly.pdbx_strand_id
1 'polypeptide(L)'
;MRIVCFFIFSFIVSQFSDNHPELDWQYFETEHFIFYFHEETERTAIEASKVAELIYKPVTDLYGFRPKTKTSVILKDVNDFSNGMAMFYDNKIEIWAKPIDFDMRGSHRWIQNVVTHEFVHIVQIGAAMKYSNKIPAFYLQVIDYEDEKRDDVLYGYPNQIISSPLPGTSVPPWFAEGVAQYMYSKIDYDFWDSHRD
;
A
#
# COMPACT_ATOMS: atom_id res chain seq x y z
N MET A 1 12.73 -34.38 -10.41
CA MET A 1 11.73 -33.34 -10.83
C MET A 1 11.16 -32.53 -9.66
N ARG A 2 10.98 -33.07 -8.46
CA ARG A 2 10.46 -32.32 -7.29
C ARG A 2 11.43 -31.30 -6.70
N ILE A 3 12.74 -31.54 -6.80
CA ILE A 3 13.79 -30.64 -6.22
C ILE A 3 13.94 -29.34 -7.01
N VAL A 4 13.78 -29.39 -8.35
CA VAL A 4 13.91 -28.21 -9.22
C VAL A 4 12.79 -27.19 -8.97
N CYS A 5 11.57 -27.64 -8.71
CA CYS A 5 10.44 -26.74 -8.37
C CYS A 5 10.64 -26.02 -7.03
N PHE A 6 11.29 -26.66 -6.06
CA PHE A 6 11.56 -26.06 -4.76
C PHE A 6 12.62 -24.95 -4.83
N PHE A 7 13.63 -25.14 -5.67
CA PHE A 7 14.67 -24.12 -5.90
C PHE A 7 14.14 -22.91 -6.67
N ILE A 8 13.25 -23.11 -7.64
CA ILE A 8 12.67 -22.01 -8.41
C ILE A 8 11.76 -21.16 -7.49
N PHE A 9 10.99 -21.79 -6.61
CA PHE A 9 10.11 -21.08 -5.67
C PHE A 9 10.91 -20.27 -4.64
N SER A 10 12.01 -20.83 -4.12
CA SER A 10 12.90 -20.11 -3.20
C SER A 10 13.60 -18.92 -3.87
N PHE A 11 13.92 -19.03 -5.15
CA PHE A 11 14.56 -17.95 -5.91
C PHE A 11 13.59 -16.78 -6.17
N ILE A 12 12.33 -17.09 -6.45
CA ILE A 12 11.29 -16.08 -6.66
C ILE A 12 11.00 -15.33 -5.35
N VAL A 13 10.90 -16.01 -4.23
CA VAL A 13 10.64 -15.39 -2.92
C VAL A 13 11.80 -14.50 -2.48
N SER A 14 13.05 -14.87 -2.77
CA SER A 14 14.22 -14.07 -2.39
C SER A 14 14.36 -12.76 -3.17
N GLN A 15 13.75 -12.67 -4.35
CA GLN A 15 13.76 -11.43 -5.16
C GLN A 15 12.81 -10.35 -4.65
N PHE A 16 11.90 -10.69 -3.74
CA PHE A 16 10.95 -9.72 -3.14
C PHE A 16 11.37 -9.25 -1.74
N SER A 17 12.49 -9.71 -1.20
CA SER A 17 12.96 -9.23 0.10
C SER A 17 13.98 -8.10 -0.07
N ASP A 18 13.52 -6.88 0.10
CA ASP A 18 14.30 -5.63 0.07
C ASP A 18 14.47 -5.14 1.51
N ASN A 19 15.35 -5.78 2.24
CA ASN A 19 15.49 -5.55 3.68
C ASN A 19 16.57 -4.54 4.06
N HIS A 20 17.50 -4.22 3.15
CA HIS A 20 18.58 -3.24 3.35
C HIS A 20 19.23 -3.29 4.74
N PRO A 21 19.86 -4.42 5.12
CA PRO A 21 20.48 -4.56 6.44
C PRO A 21 21.72 -3.68 6.62
N GLU A 22 22.21 -3.07 5.55
CA GLU A 22 23.31 -2.11 5.56
C GLU A 22 22.93 -0.73 6.07
N LEU A 23 21.61 -0.42 6.18
CA LEU A 23 21.11 0.84 6.69
C LEU A 23 21.05 0.82 8.22
N ASP A 24 21.32 1.96 8.84
CA ASP A 24 21.14 2.13 10.29
C ASP A 24 19.65 2.41 10.59
N TRP A 25 18.90 1.33 10.79
CA TRP A 25 17.48 1.40 11.06
C TRP A 25 17.21 1.84 12.50
N GLN A 26 16.40 2.88 12.62
CA GLN A 26 15.91 3.44 13.86
C GLN A 26 14.39 3.32 13.92
N TYR A 27 13.80 3.53 15.09
CA TYR A 27 12.36 3.57 15.23
C TYR A 27 11.91 4.50 16.36
N PHE A 28 10.69 4.97 16.24
CA PHE A 28 9.94 5.59 17.34
C PHE A 28 8.48 5.13 17.31
N GLU A 29 7.79 5.31 18.43
CA GLU A 29 6.40 4.94 18.58
C GLU A 29 5.52 6.15 18.82
N THR A 30 4.29 6.08 18.28
CA THR A 30 3.19 6.97 18.60
C THR A 30 2.07 6.21 19.33
N GLU A 31 0.90 6.78 19.50
CA GLU A 31 -0.21 6.11 20.18
C GLU A 31 -0.64 4.83 19.44
N HIS A 32 -0.75 4.88 18.10
CA HIS A 32 -1.30 3.80 17.29
C HIS A 32 -0.31 3.18 16.29
N PHE A 33 0.89 3.75 16.13
CA PHE A 33 1.86 3.33 15.11
C PHE A 33 3.26 3.14 15.68
N ILE A 34 4.09 2.38 14.92
CA ILE A 34 5.54 2.27 15.08
C ILE A 34 6.17 2.66 13.76
N PHE A 35 7.01 3.68 13.76
CA PHE A 35 7.70 4.15 12.55
C PHE A 35 9.13 3.66 12.53
N TYR A 36 9.50 2.92 11.47
CA TYR A 36 10.87 2.50 11.19
C TYR A 36 11.44 3.37 10.07
N PHE A 37 12.62 3.87 10.26
CA PHE A 37 13.25 4.80 9.34
C PHE A 37 14.78 4.70 9.43
N HIS A 38 15.49 5.27 8.48
CA HIS A 38 16.92 5.50 8.51
C HIS A 38 17.21 7.01 8.42
N GLU A 39 18.44 7.43 8.63
CA GLU A 39 18.81 8.85 8.79
C GLU A 39 18.20 9.75 7.70
N GLU A 40 18.25 9.33 6.44
CA GLU A 40 17.74 10.10 5.30
C GLU A 40 16.21 10.25 5.30
N THR A 41 15.48 9.38 5.99
CA THR A 41 14.01 9.37 6.03
C THR A 41 13.41 9.84 7.35
N GLU A 42 14.22 10.27 8.34
CA GLU A 42 13.74 10.71 9.65
C GLU A 42 12.67 11.81 9.56
N ARG A 43 12.95 12.86 8.79
CA ARG A 43 12.00 13.95 8.59
C ARG A 43 10.68 13.47 8.02
N THR A 44 10.75 12.59 7.03
CA THR A 44 9.56 11.99 6.40
C THR A 44 8.79 11.12 7.39
N ALA A 45 9.48 10.36 8.26
CA ALA A 45 8.85 9.57 9.30
C ALA A 45 8.08 10.46 10.31
N ILE A 46 8.64 11.59 10.71
CA ILE A 46 7.98 12.57 11.58
C ILE A 46 6.72 13.15 10.91
N GLU A 47 6.77 13.48 9.63
CA GLU A 47 5.58 13.98 8.91
C GLU A 47 4.54 12.86 8.74
N ALA A 48 4.95 11.66 8.36
CA ALA A 48 4.07 10.50 8.24
C ALA A 48 3.36 10.18 9.57
N SER A 49 4.05 10.31 10.70
CA SER A 49 3.46 10.05 12.02
C SER A 49 2.32 11.01 12.38
N LYS A 50 2.46 12.28 12.05
CA LYS A 50 1.41 13.29 12.27
C LYS A 50 0.18 12.98 11.44
N VAL A 51 0.41 12.63 10.16
CA VAL A 51 -0.68 12.24 9.26
C VAL A 51 -1.37 10.98 9.77
N ALA A 52 -0.61 9.93 10.10
CA ALA A 52 -1.14 8.65 10.53
C ALA A 52 -2.04 8.78 11.78
N GLU A 53 -1.58 9.52 12.79
CA GLU A 53 -2.40 9.76 13.99
C GLU A 53 -3.66 10.58 13.70
N LEU A 54 -3.56 11.56 12.81
CA LEU A 54 -4.70 12.40 12.43
C LEU A 54 -5.79 11.60 11.70
N ILE A 55 -5.41 10.67 10.82
CA ILE A 55 -6.35 9.84 10.04
C ILE A 55 -6.85 8.60 10.81
N TYR A 56 -6.17 8.19 11.87
CA TYR A 56 -6.49 6.95 12.59
C TYR A 56 -7.95 6.87 12.97
N LYS A 57 -8.44 7.88 13.72
CA LYS A 57 -9.82 7.87 14.20
C LYS A 57 -10.85 7.98 13.05
N PRO A 58 -10.76 8.90 12.09
CA PRO A 58 -11.71 8.98 10.98
C PRO A 58 -11.81 7.68 10.19
N VAL A 59 -10.69 7.03 9.90
CA VAL A 59 -10.66 5.79 9.12
C VAL A 59 -11.21 4.61 9.93
N THR A 60 -10.77 4.43 11.16
CA THR A 60 -11.21 3.31 12.00
C THR A 60 -12.68 3.41 12.38
N ASP A 61 -13.21 4.60 12.60
CA ASP A 61 -14.62 4.81 12.95
C ASP A 61 -15.53 4.55 11.73
N LEU A 62 -15.06 4.90 10.52
CA LEU A 62 -15.82 4.65 9.29
C LEU A 62 -16.07 3.14 9.07
N TYR A 63 -15.05 2.31 9.28
CA TYR A 63 -15.15 0.86 9.07
C TYR A 63 -15.55 0.09 10.32
N GLY A 64 -15.59 0.72 11.50
CA GLY A 64 -15.85 0.03 12.77
C GLY A 64 -14.78 -1.01 13.13
N PHE A 65 -13.56 -0.84 12.60
CA PHE A 65 -12.46 -1.76 12.82
C PHE A 65 -11.21 -1.02 13.30
N ARG A 66 -10.54 -1.59 14.27
CA ARG A 66 -9.26 -1.08 14.78
C ARG A 66 -8.23 -2.20 14.79
N PRO A 67 -7.02 -1.98 14.28
CA PRO A 67 -5.91 -2.91 14.44
C PRO A 67 -5.71 -3.26 15.93
N LYS A 68 -5.43 -4.52 16.23
CA LYS A 68 -5.24 -4.99 17.60
C LYS A 68 -3.92 -4.57 18.24
N THR A 69 -2.94 -4.27 17.39
CA THR A 69 -1.60 -3.83 17.75
C THR A 69 -1.30 -2.55 16.98
N LYS A 70 -0.29 -1.81 17.39
CA LYS A 70 0.20 -0.68 16.61
C LYS A 70 0.57 -1.13 15.20
N THR A 71 0.21 -0.31 14.21
CA THR A 71 0.58 -0.56 12.81
C THR A 71 2.03 -0.14 12.58
N SER A 72 2.83 -1.03 12.02
CA SER A 72 4.22 -0.73 11.65
C SER A 72 4.26 0.03 10.33
N VAL A 73 4.97 1.14 10.28
CA VAL A 73 5.19 1.95 9.07
C VAL A 73 6.69 2.02 8.81
N ILE A 74 7.11 1.54 7.65
CA ILE A 74 8.52 1.48 7.25
C ILE A 74 8.76 2.48 6.14
N LEU A 75 9.63 3.45 6.38
CA LEU A 75 10.01 4.49 5.42
C LEU A 75 11.31 4.06 4.71
N LYS A 76 11.25 3.94 3.39
CA LYS A 76 12.38 3.57 2.53
C LYS A 76 12.72 4.72 1.58
N ASP A 77 13.99 4.87 1.25
CA ASP A 77 14.49 5.82 0.25
C ASP A 77 15.80 5.32 -0.37
N VAL A 78 15.81 4.07 -0.78
CA VAL A 78 17.02 3.38 -1.26
C VAL A 78 17.05 3.10 -2.76
N ASN A 79 15.92 3.29 -3.43
CA ASN A 79 15.76 3.03 -4.85
C ASN A 79 15.03 4.19 -5.54
N ASP A 80 15.22 4.36 -6.83
CA ASP A 80 14.43 5.26 -7.67
C ASP A 80 13.04 4.64 -7.91
N PHE A 81 12.28 4.49 -6.82
CA PHE A 81 10.96 3.92 -6.79
C PHE A 81 10.03 4.75 -5.92
N SER A 82 8.79 4.89 -6.31
CA SER A 82 7.78 5.64 -5.57
C SER A 82 6.51 4.82 -5.47
N ASN A 83 6.17 4.35 -4.29
CA ASN A 83 4.98 3.58 -4.02
C ASN A 83 4.66 3.52 -2.52
N GLY A 84 3.48 3.02 -2.19
CA GLY A 84 3.11 2.50 -0.90
C GLY A 84 2.70 1.04 -1.01
N MET A 85 2.71 0.32 0.07
CA MET A 85 2.24 -1.06 0.13
C MET A 85 1.73 -1.41 1.53
N ALA A 86 0.47 -1.80 1.63
CA ALA A 86 -0.13 -2.30 2.86
C ALA A 86 -0.11 -3.83 2.91
N MET A 87 0.50 -4.36 3.95
CA MET A 87 0.45 -5.79 4.30
C MET A 87 -0.52 -5.97 5.46
N PHE A 88 -1.82 -6.01 5.15
CA PHE A 88 -2.90 -6.02 6.15
C PHE A 88 -2.86 -7.26 7.07
N TYR A 89 -2.36 -8.39 6.62
CA TYR A 89 -2.20 -9.60 7.42
C TYR A 89 -1.05 -9.52 8.44
N ASP A 90 -0.09 -8.63 8.19
CA ASP A 90 1.07 -8.35 9.06
C ASP A 90 0.94 -7.01 9.79
N ASN A 91 -0.16 -6.31 9.57
CA ASN A 91 -0.43 -4.97 10.11
C ASN A 91 0.75 -4.01 9.87
N LYS A 92 1.25 -3.99 8.64
CA LYS A 92 2.44 -3.28 8.22
C LYS A 92 2.19 -2.48 6.95
N ILE A 93 2.81 -1.30 6.88
CA ILE A 93 2.82 -0.42 5.71
C ILE A 93 4.27 -0.14 5.35
N GLU A 94 4.62 -0.25 4.08
CA GLU A 94 5.90 0.18 3.54
C GLU A 94 5.68 1.37 2.61
N ILE A 95 6.49 2.41 2.75
CA ILE A 95 6.38 3.66 1.98
C ILE A 95 7.73 4.05 1.44
N TRP A 96 7.81 4.33 0.15
CA TRP A 96 8.95 4.98 -0.47
C TRP A 96 8.79 6.50 -0.30
N ALA A 97 9.74 7.13 0.37
CA ALA A 97 9.62 8.49 0.87
C ALA A 97 9.54 9.55 -0.24
N LYS A 98 10.17 9.28 -1.40
CA LYS A 98 10.23 10.23 -2.52
C LYS A 98 9.08 10.05 -3.51
N PRO A 99 8.33 11.12 -3.84
CA PRO A 99 7.40 11.10 -4.97
C PRO A 99 8.19 11.23 -6.29
N ILE A 100 8.13 10.20 -7.13
CA ILE A 100 8.75 10.22 -8.46
C ILE A 100 7.69 10.42 -9.56
N ASP A 101 6.43 10.55 -9.17
CA ASP A 101 5.29 10.63 -10.07
C ASP A 101 4.81 12.07 -10.37
N PHE A 102 5.60 13.08 -9.99
CA PHE A 102 5.22 14.50 -10.15
C PHE A 102 5.02 14.90 -11.63
N ASP A 103 5.68 14.24 -12.55
CA ASP A 103 5.49 14.49 -13.99
C ASP A 103 4.08 14.10 -14.47
N MET A 104 3.47 13.11 -13.81
CA MET A 104 2.12 12.65 -14.14
C MET A 104 1.05 13.34 -13.29
N ARG A 105 1.34 13.57 -12.01
CA ARG A 105 0.35 14.06 -11.03
C ARG A 105 0.56 15.51 -10.62
N GLY A 106 1.64 16.14 -11.06
CA GLY A 106 2.00 17.47 -10.59
C GLY A 106 2.42 17.48 -9.10
N SER A 107 2.50 18.66 -8.52
CA SER A 107 2.83 18.81 -7.10
C SER A 107 1.65 18.38 -6.23
N HIS A 108 1.82 17.34 -5.44
CA HIS A 108 0.82 16.82 -4.50
C HIS A 108 1.46 16.46 -3.16
N ARG A 109 0.63 16.26 -2.16
CA ARG A 109 1.08 15.92 -0.80
C ARG A 109 1.31 14.41 -0.67
N TRP A 110 2.38 13.92 -1.27
CA TRP A 110 2.68 12.50 -1.37
C TRP A 110 2.50 11.74 -0.06
N ILE A 111 3.18 12.17 1.02
CA ILE A 111 3.13 11.46 2.30
C ILE A 111 1.73 11.40 2.88
N GLN A 112 0.96 12.47 2.79
CA GLN A 112 -0.43 12.48 3.26
C GLN A 112 -1.28 11.50 2.48
N ASN A 113 -1.13 11.49 1.16
CA ASN A 113 -1.91 10.63 0.28
C ASN A 113 -1.56 9.16 0.50
N VAL A 114 -0.28 8.82 0.45
CA VAL A 114 0.15 7.42 0.55
C VAL A 114 -0.10 6.84 1.94
N VAL A 115 0.17 7.56 3.03
CA VAL A 115 -0.13 7.09 4.39
C VAL A 115 -1.62 6.83 4.57
N THR A 116 -2.46 7.74 4.06
CA THR A 116 -3.92 7.59 4.13
C THR A 116 -4.38 6.38 3.32
N HIS A 117 -3.90 6.25 2.08
CA HIS A 117 -4.24 5.15 1.18
C HIS A 117 -3.91 3.80 1.81
N GLU A 118 -2.67 3.62 2.24
CA GLU A 118 -2.21 2.34 2.78
C GLU A 118 -2.89 2.01 4.13
N PHE A 119 -3.12 3.00 4.97
CA PHE A 119 -3.84 2.77 6.22
C PHE A 119 -5.31 2.40 5.99
N VAL A 120 -5.95 2.94 4.96
CA VAL A 120 -7.30 2.50 4.56
C VAL A 120 -7.30 1.02 4.18
N HIS A 121 -6.29 0.52 3.46
CA HIS A 121 -6.17 -0.91 3.17
C HIS A 121 -6.08 -1.75 4.44
N ILE A 122 -5.24 -1.35 5.41
CA ILE A 122 -5.11 -2.05 6.70
C ILE A 122 -6.47 -2.18 7.37
N VAL A 123 -7.24 -1.10 7.44
CA VAL A 123 -8.51 -1.06 8.16
C VAL A 123 -9.64 -1.73 7.37
N GLN A 124 -9.82 -1.39 6.10
CA GLN A 124 -10.89 -1.91 5.25
C GLN A 124 -10.77 -3.42 5.06
N ILE A 125 -9.58 -3.90 4.67
CA ILE A 125 -9.37 -5.32 4.43
C ILE A 125 -9.39 -6.08 5.76
N GLY A 126 -8.83 -5.49 6.81
CA GLY A 126 -8.91 -6.04 8.17
C GLY A 126 -10.35 -6.23 8.65
N ALA A 127 -11.24 -5.26 8.39
CA ALA A 127 -12.67 -5.35 8.69
C ALA A 127 -13.39 -6.44 7.87
N ALA A 128 -12.93 -6.70 6.64
CA ALA A 128 -13.54 -7.65 5.72
C ALA A 128 -12.97 -9.07 5.81
N MET A 129 -12.03 -9.34 6.72
CA MET A 129 -11.43 -10.67 6.88
C MET A 129 -12.46 -11.70 7.32
N LYS A 130 -12.56 -12.80 6.58
CA LYS A 130 -13.47 -13.94 6.88
C LYS A 130 -12.90 -14.88 7.94
N TYR A 131 -11.58 -14.93 8.07
CA TYR A 131 -10.85 -15.81 8.96
C TYR A 131 -9.84 -15.00 9.80
N SER A 132 -9.10 -15.67 10.65
CA SER A 132 -8.06 -15.02 11.45
C SER A 132 -6.97 -14.43 10.53
N ASN A 133 -6.34 -13.34 10.99
CA ASN A 133 -5.23 -12.68 10.28
C ASN A 133 -4.01 -13.59 9.99
N LYS A 134 -4.03 -14.83 10.52
CA LYS A 134 -2.98 -15.83 10.25
C LYS A 134 -3.11 -16.49 8.88
N ILE A 135 -4.25 -16.34 8.23
CA ILE A 135 -4.48 -16.84 6.88
C ILE A 135 -4.37 -15.64 5.95
N PRO A 136 -3.31 -15.50 5.16
CA PRO A 136 -3.16 -14.39 4.24
C PRO A 136 -4.27 -14.43 3.18
N ALA A 137 -4.75 -13.26 2.80
CA ALA A 137 -5.61 -13.11 1.65
C ALA A 137 -4.75 -13.03 0.38
N PHE A 138 -5.23 -13.68 -0.66
CA PHE A 138 -4.63 -13.61 -1.99
C PHE A 138 -5.64 -13.05 -2.96
N TYR A 139 -5.16 -12.33 -3.96
CA TYR A 139 -5.96 -11.85 -5.07
C TYR A 139 -5.49 -12.50 -6.36
N LEU A 140 -6.45 -13.00 -7.13
CA LEU A 140 -6.21 -13.43 -8.49
C LEU A 140 -6.78 -12.37 -9.42
N GLN A 141 -5.91 -11.79 -10.23
CA GLN A 141 -6.29 -10.87 -11.30
C GLN A 141 -5.97 -11.49 -12.65
N VAL A 142 -6.92 -11.42 -13.56
CA VAL A 142 -6.73 -11.75 -14.97
C VAL A 142 -6.98 -10.47 -15.74
N ILE A 143 -5.98 -10.06 -16.49
CA ILE A 143 -6.03 -8.86 -17.33
C ILE A 143 -5.90 -9.34 -18.77
N ASP A 144 -6.89 -9.03 -19.56
CA ASP A 144 -6.88 -9.23 -20.99
C ASP A 144 -6.73 -7.87 -21.68
N TYR A 145 -6.03 -7.82 -22.81
CA TYR A 145 -5.71 -6.58 -23.48
C TYR A 145 -6.45 -6.50 -24.82
N GLU A 146 -6.66 -5.27 -25.29
CA GLU A 146 -7.22 -5.06 -26.62
C GLU A 146 -6.31 -5.68 -27.70
N ASP A 147 -6.91 -6.40 -28.66
CA ASP A 147 -6.18 -7.04 -29.75
C ASP A 147 -5.52 -6.00 -30.67
N GLU A 148 -6.14 -4.83 -30.80
CA GLU A 148 -5.63 -3.73 -31.61
C GLU A 148 -4.99 -2.67 -30.72
N LYS A 149 -3.72 -2.39 -30.99
CA LYS A 149 -3.00 -1.31 -30.32
C LYS A 149 -3.47 0.03 -30.85
N ARG A 150 -3.86 0.92 -29.95
CA ARG A 150 -4.15 2.32 -30.30
C ARG A 150 -2.84 3.10 -30.46
N ASP A 151 -2.81 4.02 -31.42
CA ASP A 151 -1.62 4.83 -31.71
C ASP A 151 -1.23 5.79 -30.56
N ASP A 152 -2.20 6.15 -29.72
CA ASP A 152 -2.05 7.06 -28.59
C ASP A 152 -1.65 6.38 -27.28
N VAL A 153 -1.48 5.05 -27.28
CA VAL A 153 -1.17 4.27 -26.09
C VAL A 153 0.07 3.41 -26.32
N LEU A 154 1.05 3.58 -25.46
CA LEU A 154 2.32 2.86 -25.55
C LEU A 154 2.15 1.35 -25.33
N TYR A 155 1.23 0.98 -24.43
CA TYR A 155 0.94 -0.41 -24.08
C TYR A 155 -0.54 -0.67 -24.20
N GLY A 156 -1.20 -1.28 -24.93
CA GLY A 156 -2.66 -1.51 -24.99
C GLY A 156 -3.40 -1.36 -23.65
N TYR A 157 -4.65 -1.04 -23.71
CA TYR A 157 -5.50 -0.99 -22.50
C TYR A 157 -5.99 -2.38 -22.13
N PRO A 158 -6.15 -2.69 -20.83
CA PRO A 158 -6.87 -3.88 -20.43
C PRO A 158 -8.33 -3.74 -20.87
N ASN A 159 -8.80 -4.69 -21.65
CA ASN A 159 -10.21 -4.77 -22.05
C ASN A 159 -11.04 -5.57 -21.05
N GLN A 160 -10.39 -6.39 -20.22
CA GLN A 160 -11.02 -7.17 -19.20
C GLN A 160 -10.12 -7.29 -17.96
N ILE A 161 -10.66 -6.91 -16.81
CA ILE A 161 -10.03 -7.12 -15.51
C ILE A 161 -10.96 -7.97 -14.65
N ILE A 162 -10.52 -9.18 -14.32
CA ILE A 162 -11.22 -10.07 -13.42
C ILE A 162 -10.43 -10.14 -12.12
N SER A 163 -11.03 -9.70 -11.03
CA SER A 163 -10.47 -9.76 -9.69
C SER A 163 -11.28 -10.70 -8.82
N SER A 164 -10.65 -11.71 -8.29
CA SER A 164 -11.29 -12.66 -7.37
C SER A 164 -10.55 -12.70 -6.03
N PRO A 165 -11.21 -12.36 -4.90
CA PRO A 165 -10.63 -12.56 -3.60
C PRO A 165 -10.58 -14.05 -3.29
N LEU A 166 -9.40 -14.54 -2.94
CA LEU A 166 -9.24 -15.90 -2.41
C LEU A 166 -9.64 -15.96 -0.93
N PRO A 167 -9.74 -17.16 -0.32
CA PRO A 167 -10.14 -17.30 1.07
C PRO A 167 -9.34 -16.38 2.00
N GLY A 168 -10.01 -15.58 2.80
CA GLY A 168 -9.40 -14.61 3.72
C GLY A 168 -10.09 -13.25 3.70
N THR A 169 -10.50 -12.77 2.52
CA THR A 169 -11.24 -11.51 2.41
C THR A 169 -12.38 -11.59 1.41
N SER A 170 -13.34 -10.67 1.52
CA SER A 170 -14.42 -10.49 0.56
C SER A 170 -14.25 -9.24 -0.32
N VAL A 171 -13.17 -8.49 -0.14
CA VAL A 171 -12.92 -7.25 -0.88
C VAL A 171 -12.16 -7.55 -2.16
N PRO A 172 -12.72 -7.26 -3.35
CA PRO A 172 -11.96 -7.37 -4.59
C PRO A 172 -10.92 -6.24 -4.68
N PRO A 173 -9.75 -6.47 -5.32
CA PRO A 173 -8.66 -5.48 -5.37
C PRO A 173 -9.09 -4.12 -5.93
N TRP A 174 -9.79 -4.09 -7.05
CA TRP A 174 -10.25 -2.83 -7.67
C TRP A 174 -11.12 -1.99 -6.72
N PHE A 175 -11.89 -2.65 -5.85
CA PHE A 175 -12.72 -1.95 -4.87
C PHE A 175 -11.86 -1.44 -3.70
N ALA A 176 -10.89 -2.23 -3.25
CA ALA A 176 -9.97 -1.80 -2.20
C ALA A 176 -9.19 -0.55 -2.64
N GLU A 177 -8.64 -0.57 -3.86
CA GLU A 177 -7.91 0.57 -4.42
C GLU A 177 -8.80 1.81 -4.62
N GLY A 178 -9.98 1.62 -5.21
CA GLY A 178 -10.92 2.72 -5.43
C GLY A 178 -11.38 3.40 -4.14
N VAL A 179 -11.61 2.63 -3.09
CA VAL A 179 -11.99 3.18 -1.78
C VAL A 179 -10.81 3.89 -1.12
N ALA A 180 -9.61 3.34 -1.17
CA ALA A 180 -8.42 3.96 -0.61
C ALA A 180 -8.14 5.31 -1.30
N GLN A 181 -8.25 5.36 -2.62
CA GLN A 181 -8.12 6.58 -3.41
C GLN A 181 -9.19 7.62 -3.06
N TYR A 182 -10.44 7.19 -2.87
CA TYR A 182 -11.56 8.07 -2.53
C TYR A 182 -11.41 8.72 -1.14
N MET A 183 -10.78 8.04 -0.19
CA MET A 183 -10.66 8.49 1.19
C MET A 183 -9.85 9.77 1.37
N TYR A 184 -8.96 10.11 0.46
CA TYR A 184 -8.22 11.38 0.52
C TYR A 184 -9.15 12.58 0.64
N SER A 185 -10.21 12.61 -0.15
CA SER A 185 -11.17 13.71 -0.20
C SER A 185 -12.04 13.83 1.03
N LYS A 186 -12.19 12.75 1.78
CA LYS A 186 -13.04 12.72 2.98
C LYS A 186 -12.35 13.24 4.22
N ILE A 187 -11.03 13.33 4.20
CA ILE A 187 -10.22 13.73 5.35
C ILE A 187 -9.74 15.17 5.24
N ASP A 188 -10.20 15.90 4.23
CA ASP A 188 -9.97 17.34 4.05
C ASP A 188 -8.50 17.76 3.88
N TYR A 189 -7.63 16.86 3.40
CA TYR A 189 -6.23 17.18 3.21
C TYR A 189 -5.87 17.75 1.86
N ASP A 190 -6.52 17.23 0.84
CA ASP A 190 -6.24 17.58 -0.54
C ASP A 190 -7.54 17.62 -1.32
N PHE A 191 -7.96 18.81 -1.69
CA PHE A 191 -9.19 19.01 -2.45
C PHE A 191 -8.99 18.78 -3.94
N TRP A 192 -7.75 18.61 -4.38
CA TRP A 192 -7.47 18.52 -5.78
C TRP A 192 -6.45 17.41 -6.08
N ASP A 193 -6.91 16.43 -6.81
CA ASP A 193 -6.10 15.41 -7.49
C ASP A 193 -6.51 15.42 -8.95
N SER A 194 -5.58 15.81 -9.85
CA SER A 194 -5.82 15.93 -11.29
C SER A 194 -6.19 14.61 -11.99
N HIS A 195 -6.04 13.49 -11.32
CA HIS A 195 -6.32 12.16 -11.85
C HIS A 195 -7.54 11.48 -11.22
N ARG A 196 -8.33 12.24 -10.48
CA ARG A 196 -9.46 11.70 -9.75
C ARG A 196 -10.80 11.79 -10.50
N ASP A 197 -10.84 12.56 -11.57
CA ASP A 197 -12.03 12.76 -12.41
C ASP A 197 -12.12 11.74 -13.53
#